data_43083cb7ae2b18a1789da08d945d3929
#
_entry.id   43083cb7ae2b18a1789da08d945d3929
#
_cell.length_a   1.000
_cell.length_b   1.000
_cell.length_c   1.000
_cell.angle_alpha   90.00
_cell.angle_beta   90.00
_cell.angle_gamma   90.00
#
_symmetry.space_group_name_H-M   'P 1'
#
loop_
_entity.id
_entity.type
_entity.pdbx_description
1 polymer ?
#
loop_
_entity_poly.entity_id
_entity_poly.type
_entity_poly.pdbx_seq_one_letter_code
_entity_poly.pdbx_strand_id
1 'polypeptide(L)'
;MDSIASGTVLITGPTGALGRAATMAIANRPAAERPDLLLVGRDGPALSAGVDDARAAGATAYGIGCDLARLADVRAAAGKARDLLETGAARPLRGLVANAGVSVADTRSTSADGYELTFAVNHPAHARLIGDLLDSFVAPARIVLLGSNTYYQNIFRRMLRVPQADWRDPIELARPTAPDVPATIEQGGIAYSDSKLAIMYYAHQLQRQAPAGINVSVFEPGFMPGTGLMRDHSPAIQRMMHVVQRIPGVSSATRSGPMLASIVLDDQWAHLRDGAFVVKDQEREAKSFTNDPDREARLWEATAELLDRA
;
A
#
# COMPACT_ATOMS: atom_id res chain seq x y z
N MET A 1 5.54 15.38 -24.33
CA MET A 1 6.24 14.30 -23.60
C MET A 1 5.20 13.53 -22.80
N ASP A 2 5.24 12.22 -22.88
CA ASP A 2 4.35 11.38 -22.08
C ASP A 2 4.72 11.50 -20.61
N SER A 3 3.78 11.95 -19.79
CA SER A 3 3.92 12.07 -18.33
C SER A 3 2.98 11.11 -17.63
N ILE A 4 3.22 10.81 -16.35
CA ILE A 4 2.28 10.02 -15.55
C ILE A 4 0.90 10.69 -15.52
N ALA A 5 0.86 12.01 -15.48
CA ALA A 5 -0.37 12.79 -15.45
C ALA A 5 -1.23 12.66 -16.73
N SER A 6 -0.64 12.24 -17.86
CA SER A 6 -1.39 11.99 -19.11
C SER A 6 -2.12 10.63 -19.12
N GLY A 7 -1.98 9.83 -18.09
CA GLY A 7 -2.58 8.50 -17.96
C GLY A 7 -3.54 8.38 -16.79
N THR A 8 -3.62 7.19 -16.24
CA THR A 8 -4.46 6.79 -15.11
C THR A 8 -3.58 6.41 -13.92
N VAL A 9 -4.02 6.78 -12.72
CA VAL A 9 -3.45 6.32 -11.44
C VAL A 9 -4.49 5.48 -10.70
N LEU A 10 -4.12 4.25 -10.38
CA LEU A 10 -4.90 3.36 -9.53
C LEU A 10 -4.45 3.52 -8.06
N ILE A 11 -5.41 3.68 -7.14
CA ILE A 11 -5.13 3.84 -5.70
C ILE A 11 -5.94 2.82 -4.92
N THR A 12 -5.27 1.98 -4.11
CA THR A 12 -5.96 1.09 -3.17
C THR A 12 -6.21 1.81 -1.83
N GLY A 13 -7.33 1.53 -1.18
CA GLY A 13 -7.70 2.13 0.10
C GLY A 13 -7.97 3.64 0.06
N PRO A 14 -8.69 4.15 -0.97
CA PRO A 14 -8.96 5.59 -1.13
C PRO A 14 -9.86 6.17 -0.04
N THR A 15 -10.53 5.33 0.74
CA THR A 15 -11.41 5.73 1.85
C THR A 15 -10.67 5.91 3.18
N GLY A 16 -9.43 5.41 3.29
CA GLY A 16 -8.55 5.64 4.42
C GLY A 16 -7.99 7.06 4.44
N ALA A 17 -7.56 7.54 5.62
CA ALA A 17 -7.11 8.92 5.79
C ALA A 17 -6.02 9.34 4.78
N LEU A 18 -4.98 8.52 4.60
CA LEU A 18 -3.88 8.80 3.67
C LEU A 18 -4.34 8.69 2.21
N GLY A 19 -5.05 7.60 1.87
CA GLY A 19 -5.54 7.37 0.51
C GLY A 19 -6.50 8.46 0.05
N ARG A 20 -7.42 8.90 0.93
CA ARG A 20 -8.33 10.03 0.63
C ARG A 20 -7.56 11.32 0.41
N ALA A 21 -6.60 11.62 1.27
CA ALA A 21 -5.79 12.83 1.14
C ALA A 21 -4.95 12.82 -0.16
N ALA A 22 -4.38 11.68 -0.54
CA ALA A 22 -3.66 11.52 -1.80
C ALA A 22 -4.59 11.64 -3.02
N THR A 23 -5.75 10.97 -2.98
CA THR A 23 -6.78 11.08 -4.03
C THR A 23 -7.19 12.52 -4.27
N MET A 24 -7.50 13.27 -3.20
CA MET A 24 -7.90 14.67 -3.32
C MET A 24 -6.74 15.58 -3.75
N ALA A 25 -5.51 15.30 -3.33
CA ALA A 25 -4.34 16.03 -3.79
C ALA A 25 -4.11 15.85 -5.31
N ILE A 26 -4.39 14.67 -5.85
CA ILE A 26 -4.35 14.41 -7.30
C ILE A 26 -5.54 15.08 -8.01
N ALA A 27 -6.75 14.90 -7.48
CA ALA A 27 -7.98 15.43 -8.10
C ALA A 27 -8.01 16.96 -8.18
N ASN A 28 -7.37 17.67 -7.24
CA ASN A 28 -7.29 19.12 -7.24
C ASN A 28 -6.13 19.70 -8.08
N ARG A 29 -5.35 18.89 -8.80
CA ARG A 29 -4.33 19.42 -9.71
C ARG A 29 -4.94 20.16 -10.90
N PRO A 30 -4.19 21.06 -11.55
CA PRO A 30 -4.58 21.65 -12.83
C PRO A 30 -4.97 20.56 -13.84
N ALA A 31 -5.93 20.82 -14.72
CA ALA A 31 -6.46 19.82 -15.63
C ALA A 31 -5.37 19.13 -16.51
N ALA A 32 -4.34 19.87 -16.90
CA ALA A 32 -3.22 19.34 -17.69
C ALA A 32 -2.28 18.39 -16.90
N GLU A 33 -2.33 18.45 -15.56
CA GLU A 33 -1.49 17.66 -14.65
C GLU A 33 -2.29 16.59 -13.90
N ARG A 34 -3.55 16.38 -14.30
CA ARG A 34 -4.49 15.52 -13.59
C ARG A 34 -4.69 14.21 -14.34
N PRO A 35 -4.25 13.07 -13.78
CA PRO A 35 -4.56 11.75 -14.32
C PRO A 35 -6.01 11.37 -14.09
N ASP A 36 -6.50 10.37 -14.80
CA ASP A 36 -7.71 9.65 -14.41
C ASP A 36 -7.44 8.81 -13.16
N LEU A 37 -8.47 8.53 -12.39
CA LEU A 37 -8.35 7.82 -11.11
C LEU A 37 -9.18 6.53 -11.11
N LEU A 38 -8.54 5.41 -10.79
CA LEU A 38 -9.19 4.16 -10.43
C LEU A 38 -9.08 3.98 -8.91
N LEU A 39 -10.19 4.09 -8.20
CA LEU A 39 -10.25 4.05 -6.74
C LEU A 39 -10.71 2.66 -6.30
N VAL A 40 -9.76 1.84 -5.81
CA VAL A 40 -9.99 0.44 -5.41
C VAL A 40 -10.18 0.35 -3.90
N GLY A 41 -11.34 -0.10 -3.46
CA GLY A 41 -11.66 -0.24 -2.05
C GLY A 41 -12.94 -1.01 -1.82
N ARG A 42 -13.28 -1.28 -0.56
CA ARG A 42 -14.51 -2.01 -0.24
C ARG A 42 -15.74 -1.26 -0.75
N ASP A 43 -16.64 -2.00 -1.40
CA ASP A 43 -17.91 -1.45 -1.87
C ASP A 43 -18.69 -0.79 -0.74
N GLY A 44 -19.35 0.31 -1.06
CA GLY A 44 -20.21 1.00 -0.14
C GLY A 44 -20.16 2.53 -0.24
N PRO A 45 -20.94 3.21 0.61
CA PRO A 45 -21.10 4.66 0.54
C PRO A 45 -19.79 5.46 0.63
N ALA A 46 -18.80 4.94 1.36
CA ALA A 46 -17.51 5.63 1.52
C ALA A 46 -16.70 5.64 0.22
N LEU A 47 -16.71 4.55 -0.57
CA LEU A 47 -16.05 4.51 -1.88
C LEU A 47 -16.79 5.42 -2.87
N SER A 48 -18.12 5.33 -2.93
CA SER A 48 -18.94 6.18 -3.80
C SER A 48 -18.71 7.66 -3.51
N ALA A 49 -18.75 8.07 -2.23
CA ALA A 49 -18.47 9.45 -1.83
C ALA A 49 -17.05 9.90 -2.22
N GLY A 50 -16.04 9.02 -2.10
CA GLY A 50 -14.68 9.33 -2.53
C GLY A 50 -14.55 9.55 -4.03
N VAL A 51 -15.29 8.79 -4.84
CA VAL A 51 -15.39 8.97 -6.29
C VAL A 51 -16.09 10.29 -6.63
N ASP A 52 -17.20 10.59 -5.95
CA ASP A 52 -17.98 11.82 -6.18
C ASP A 52 -17.17 13.07 -5.78
N ASP A 53 -16.43 13.00 -4.65
CA ASP A 53 -15.51 14.07 -4.23
C ASP A 53 -14.44 14.35 -5.30
N ALA A 54 -13.83 13.27 -5.84
CA ALA A 54 -12.80 13.39 -6.88
C ALA A 54 -13.37 13.98 -8.18
N ARG A 55 -14.57 13.57 -8.58
CA ARG A 55 -15.29 14.12 -9.74
C ARG A 55 -15.68 15.57 -9.54
N ALA A 56 -16.15 15.95 -8.35
CA ALA A 56 -16.48 17.33 -8.00
C ALA A 56 -15.25 18.24 -8.06
N ALA A 57 -14.05 17.71 -7.78
CA ALA A 57 -12.78 18.41 -7.98
C ALA A 57 -12.33 18.44 -9.45
N GLY A 58 -13.09 17.83 -10.37
CA GLY A 58 -12.87 17.84 -11.81
C GLY A 58 -12.04 16.68 -12.36
N ALA A 59 -11.79 15.63 -11.57
CA ALA A 59 -11.10 14.42 -12.05
C ALA A 59 -12.08 13.46 -12.75
N THR A 60 -11.60 12.74 -13.78
CA THR A 60 -12.26 11.51 -14.22
C THR A 60 -11.93 10.41 -13.21
N ALA A 61 -12.94 9.86 -12.53
CA ALA A 61 -12.73 8.89 -11.47
C ALA A 61 -13.73 7.73 -11.55
N TYR A 62 -13.25 6.51 -11.28
CA TYR A 62 -14.04 5.29 -11.26
C TYR A 62 -13.81 4.56 -9.94
N GLY A 63 -14.88 4.09 -9.31
CA GLY A 63 -14.82 3.23 -8.13
C GLY A 63 -14.82 1.76 -8.53
N ILE A 64 -13.91 0.99 -7.94
CA ILE A 64 -13.83 -0.46 -8.14
C ILE A 64 -13.93 -1.12 -6.77
N GLY A 65 -15.05 -1.83 -6.55
CA GLY A 65 -15.28 -2.59 -5.33
C GLY A 65 -14.32 -3.77 -5.21
N CYS A 66 -13.63 -3.85 -4.07
CA CYS A 66 -12.66 -4.90 -3.78
C CYS A 66 -12.45 -5.03 -2.27
N ASP A 67 -12.61 -6.21 -1.74
CA ASP A 67 -12.08 -6.57 -0.42
C ASP A 67 -10.71 -7.24 -0.59
N LEU A 68 -9.65 -6.56 -0.18
CA LEU A 68 -8.29 -7.07 -0.25
C LEU A 68 -8.05 -8.30 0.66
N ALA A 69 -8.97 -8.58 1.58
CA ALA A 69 -8.95 -9.82 2.36
C ALA A 69 -9.51 -11.03 1.59
N ARG A 70 -9.75 -10.89 0.27
CA ARG A 70 -10.29 -11.94 -0.60
C ARG A 70 -9.63 -11.87 -1.98
N LEU A 71 -8.74 -12.78 -2.30
CA LEU A 71 -8.00 -12.79 -3.57
C LEU A 71 -8.89 -12.89 -4.81
N ALA A 72 -10.04 -13.54 -4.70
CA ALA A 72 -11.03 -13.55 -5.78
C ALA A 72 -11.57 -12.15 -6.11
N ASP A 73 -11.81 -11.29 -5.09
CA ASP A 73 -12.22 -9.90 -5.30
C ASP A 73 -11.09 -9.08 -5.92
N VAL A 74 -9.84 -9.35 -5.55
CA VAL A 74 -8.66 -8.68 -6.13
C VAL A 74 -8.54 -9.00 -7.62
N ARG A 75 -8.72 -10.28 -8.01
CA ARG A 75 -8.75 -10.70 -9.44
C ARG A 75 -9.88 -9.99 -10.20
N ALA A 76 -11.08 -9.96 -9.60
CA ALA A 76 -12.22 -9.28 -10.21
C ALA A 76 -11.99 -7.77 -10.36
N ALA A 77 -11.35 -7.13 -9.37
CA ALA A 77 -11.00 -5.71 -9.44
C ALA A 77 -9.96 -5.42 -10.52
N ALA A 78 -8.94 -6.27 -10.67
CA ALA A 78 -7.97 -6.16 -11.75
C ALA A 78 -8.64 -6.31 -13.13
N GLY A 79 -9.60 -7.25 -13.27
CA GLY A 79 -10.41 -7.41 -14.49
C GLY A 79 -11.17 -6.13 -14.83
N LYS A 80 -11.92 -5.57 -13.87
CA LYS A 80 -12.65 -4.31 -14.06
C LYS A 80 -11.74 -3.14 -14.42
N ALA A 81 -10.54 -3.07 -13.83
CA ALA A 81 -9.56 -2.06 -14.17
C ALA A 81 -9.10 -2.21 -15.63
N ARG A 82 -8.77 -3.43 -16.08
CA ARG A 82 -8.43 -3.70 -17.49
C ARG A 82 -9.54 -3.32 -18.45
N ASP A 83 -10.79 -3.70 -18.15
CA ASP A 83 -11.95 -3.35 -18.99
C ASP A 83 -12.07 -1.83 -19.19
N LEU A 84 -11.87 -1.04 -18.13
CA LEU A 84 -11.89 0.43 -18.23
C LEU A 84 -10.75 1.00 -19.07
N LEU A 85 -9.58 0.39 -19.01
CA LEU A 85 -8.41 0.78 -19.79
C LEU A 85 -8.56 0.38 -21.27
N GLU A 86 -8.98 -0.86 -21.55
CA GLU A 86 -9.12 -1.43 -22.89
C GLU A 86 -10.26 -0.78 -23.69
N THR A 87 -11.36 -0.43 -23.02
CA THR A 87 -12.48 0.30 -23.65
C THR A 87 -12.19 1.78 -23.89
N GLY A 88 -11.07 2.29 -23.37
CA GLY A 88 -10.73 3.72 -23.42
C GLY A 88 -11.59 4.61 -22.53
N ALA A 89 -12.37 4.02 -21.61
CA ALA A 89 -13.09 4.77 -20.59
C ALA A 89 -12.12 5.47 -19.61
N ALA A 90 -11.01 4.84 -19.32
CA ALA A 90 -9.88 5.43 -18.61
C ALA A 90 -8.65 5.50 -19.51
N ARG A 91 -7.82 6.51 -19.33
CA ARG A 91 -6.55 6.68 -20.05
C ARG A 91 -5.56 5.54 -19.69
N PRO A 92 -4.46 5.32 -20.45
CA PRO A 92 -3.50 4.27 -20.17
C PRO A 92 -3.00 4.27 -18.72
N LEU A 93 -2.83 3.10 -18.12
CA LEU A 93 -2.35 2.96 -16.74
C LEU A 93 -0.88 3.38 -16.65
N ARG A 94 -0.59 4.40 -15.86
CA ARG A 94 0.77 4.94 -15.66
C ARG A 94 1.16 5.07 -14.18
N GLY A 95 0.23 4.87 -13.27
CA GLY A 95 0.51 4.92 -11.84
C GLY A 95 -0.28 3.90 -11.05
N LEU A 96 0.34 3.29 -10.04
CA LEU A 96 -0.33 2.47 -9.05
C LEU A 96 0.19 2.81 -7.66
N VAL A 97 -0.72 3.11 -6.75
CA VAL A 97 -0.44 3.37 -5.35
C VAL A 97 -1.05 2.26 -4.50
N ALA A 98 -0.21 1.33 -4.07
CA ALA A 98 -0.59 0.24 -3.17
C ALA A 98 -0.64 0.76 -1.72
N ASN A 99 -1.67 1.59 -1.44
CA ASN A 99 -1.79 2.33 -0.18
C ASN A 99 -2.58 1.58 0.90
N ALA A 100 -3.51 0.73 0.55
CA ALA A 100 -4.30 0.00 1.53
C ALA A 100 -3.42 -0.82 2.47
N GLY A 101 -3.85 -0.96 3.71
CA GLY A 101 -3.18 -1.79 4.70
C GLY A 101 -3.95 -1.87 5.99
N VAL A 102 -3.72 -2.93 6.73
CA VAL A 102 -4.30 -3.18 8.05
C VAL A 102 -3.20 -3.55 9.05
N SER A 103 -3.50 -3.35 10.32
CA SER A 103 -2.71 -3.85 11.44
C SER A 103 -3.67 -4.42 12.46
N VAL A 104 -3.82 -5.73 12.47
CA VAL A 104 -4.77 -6.44 13.33
C VAL A 104 -4.02 -6.96 14.57
N ALA A 105 -4.55 -6.68 15.76
CA ALA A 105 -3.94 -7.13 17.00
C ALA A 105 -4.10 -8.65 17.18
N ASP A 106 -5.20 -9.21 16.70
CA ASP A 106 -5.47 -10.65 16.78
C ASP A 106 -4.95 -11.37 15.51
N THR A 107 -3.76 -11.90 15.60
CA THR A 107 -3.09 -12.65 14.52
C THR A 107 -3.72 -14.01 14.18
N ARG A 108 -4.82 -14.39 14.86
CA ARG A 108 -5.68 -15.54 14.50
C ARG A 108 -6.68 -15.18 13.42
N SER A 109 -6.91 -13.86 13.19
CA SER A 109 -7.79 -13.37 12.13
C SER A 109 -7.25 -13.75 10.76
N THR A 110 -8.14 -14.24 9.89
CA THR A 110 -7.78 -14.73 8.56
C THR A 110 -8.45 -13.95 7.45
N SER A 111 -7.81 -13.92 6.29
CA SER A 111 -8.44 -13.60 5.01
C SER A 111 -9.45 -14.69 4.61
N ALA A 112 -10.23 -14.44 3.59
CA ALA A 112 -11.13 -15.45 3.02
C ALA A 112 -10.38 -16.66 2.46
N ASP A 113 -9.12 -16.48 2.12
CA ASP A 113 -8.22 -17.49 1.57
C ASP A 113 -7.46 -18.26 2.68
N GLY A 114 -7.77 -17.98 3.97
CA GLY A 114 -7.20 -18.67 5.13
C GLY A 114 -5.83 -18.16 5.58
N TYR A 115 -5.34 -17.06 5.05
CA TYR A 115 -4.05 -16.47 5.42
C TYR A 115 -4.18 -15.48 6.58
N GLU A 116 -3.10 -15.30 7.38
CA GLU A 116 -3.04 -14.26 8.41
C GLU A 116 -3.42 -12.90 7.82
N LEU A 117 -4.39 -12.22 8.44
CA LEU A 117 -5.10 -11.12 7.81
C LEU A 117 -4.21 -9.91 7.51
N THR A 118 -3.28 -9.56 8.40
CA THR A 118 -2.37 -8.43 8.20
C THR A 118 -1.43 -8.68 7.03
N PHE A 119 -0.83 -9.86 6.98
CA PHE A 119 0.05 -10.24 5.88
C PHE A 119 -0.70 -10.35 4.56
N ALA A 120 -1.88 -11.02 4.56
CA ALA A 120 -2.70 -11.22 3.36
C ALA A 120 -3.06 -9.90 2.67
N VAL A 121 -3.56 -8.92 3.44
CA VAL A 121 -3.97 -7.61 2.91
C VAL A 121 -2.79 -6.74 2.51
N ASN A 122 -1.73 -6.73 3.34
CA ASN A 122 -0.62 -5.80 3.12
C ASN A 122 0.32 -6.24 1.99
N HIS A 123 0.42 -7.56 1.69
CA HIS A 123 1.35 -8.06 0.69
C HIS A 123 0.69 -8.92 -0.40
N PRO A 124 0.20 -10.16 -0.20
CA PRO A 124 -0.31 -11.01 -1.28
C PRO A 124 -1.41 -10.35 -2.12
N ALA A 125 -2.34 -9.62 -1.48
CA ALA A 125 -3.40 -8.92 -2.21
C ALA A 125 -2.85 -7.87 -3.20
N HIS A 126 -1.86 -7.09 -2.79
CA HIS A 126 -1.23 -6.11 -3.67
C HIS A 126 -0.35 -6.79 -4.72
N ALA A 127 0.37 -7.86 -4.36
CA ALA A 127 1.15 -8.64 -5.31
C ALA A 127 0.24 -9.21 -6.42
N ARG A 128 -0.93 -9.73 -6.05
CA ARG A 128 -1.93 -10.21 -7.01
C ARG A 128 -2.43 -9.08 -7.92
N LEU A 129 -2.85 -7.95 -7.34
CA LEU A 129 -3.37 -6.82 -8.11
C LEU A 129 -2.32 -6.27 -9.09
N ILE A 130 -1.08 -6.09 -8.62
CA ILE A 130 0.02 -5.59 -9.45
C ILE A 130 0.35 -6.60 -10.54
N GLY A 131 0.48 -7.89 -10.21
CA GLY A 131 0.78 -8.95 -11.18
C GLY A 131 -0.28 -9.03 -12.28
N ASP A 132 -1.58 -8.97 -11.93
CA ASP A 132 -2.69 -9.02 -12.89
C ASP A 132 -2.76 -7.77 -13.78
N LEU A 133 -2.16 -6.64 -13.38
CA LEU A 133 -2.17 -5.38 -14.13
C LEU A 133 -0.82 -5.05 -14.78
N LEU A 134 0.23 -5.86 -14.56
CA LEU A 134 1.59 -5.48 -14.96
C LEU A 134 1.70 -5.22 -16.47
N ASP A 135 1.06 -6.04 -17.28
CA ASP A 135 1.03 -5.90 -18.75
C ASP A 135 0.12 -4.74 -19.24
N SER A 136 -0.69 -4.16 -18.35
CA SER A 136 -1.56 -3.02 -18.66
C SER A 136 -0.86 -1.67 -18.49
N PHE A 137 0.33 -1.66 -17.90
CA PHE A 137 1.08 -0.41 -17.73
C PHE A 137 1.69 0.08 -19.03
N VAL A 138 1.62 1.39 -19.23
CA VAL A 138 2.25 2.08 -20.35
C VAL A 138 3.34 3.03 -19.83
N ALA A 139 4.58 2.78 -20.22
CA ALA A 139 5.72 3.60 -19.81
C ALA A 139 5.64 5.06 -20.33
N PRO A 140 6.14 6.05 -19.60
CA PRO A 140 6.71 5.92 -18.25
C PRO A 140 5.61 5.63 -17.22
N ALA A 141 5.91 4.76 -16.24
CA ALA A 141 4.96 4.40 -15.21
C ALA A 141 5.64 4.24 -13.84
N ARG A 142 4.85 4.41 -12.76
CA ARG A 142 5.34 4.28 -11.38
C ARG A 142 4.42 3.42 -10.52
N ILE A 143 5.03 2.50 -9.77
CA ILE A 143 4.37 1.73 -8.72
C ILE A 143 4.93 2.19 -7.38
N VAL A 144 4.04 2.71 -6.51
CA VAL A 144 4.41 3.18 -5.17
C VAL A 144 3.77 2.26 -4.13
N LEU A 145 4.60 1.56 -3.37
CA LEU A 145 4.18 0.66 -2.31
C LEU A 145 4.25 1.39 -0.96
N LEU A 146 3.23 1.20 -0.09
CA LEU A 146 3.25 1.80 1.26
C LEU A 146 4.11 0.97 2.21
N GLY A 147 5.31 1.47 2.47
CA GLY A 147 6.22 0.98 3.50
C GLY A 147 5.87 1.49 4.89
N SER A 148 6.76 1.22 5.81
CA SER A 148 6.73 1.74 7.19
C SER A 148 8.11 1.59 7.81
N ASN A 149 8.48 2.49 8.69
CA ASN A 149 9.71 2.37 9.49
C ASN A 149 9.59 1.36 10.63
N THR A 150 8.48 0.63 10.71
CA THR A 150 8.27 -0.39 11.74
C THR A 150 9.08 -1.66 11.54
N TYR A 151 9.63 -1.89 10.36
CA TYR A 151 10.46 -3.06 10.10
C TYR A 151 11.83 -3.01 10.81
N TYR A 152 12.28 -1.86 11.29
CA TYR A 152 13.49 -1.74 12.08
C TYR A 152 13.22 -1.15 13.47
N GLN A 153 14.18 -1.35 14.40
CA GLN A 153 14.02 -0.92 15.79
C GLN A 153 14.07 0.61 15.93
N ASN A 154 13.03 1.17 16.52
CA ASN A 154 12.93 2.59 16.85
C ASN A 154 12.40 2.78 18.28
N ILE A 155 12.40 4.03 18.77
CA ILE A 155 12.05 4.32 20.18
C ILE A 155 10.62 3.88 20.53
N PHE A 156 9.65 4.02 19.63
CA PHE A 156 8.26 3.63 19.87
C PHE A 156 8.12 2.11 19.95
N ARG A 157 8.83 1.36 19.09
CA ARG A 157 8.83 -0.10 19.13
C ARG A 157 9.46 -0.63 20.40
N ARG A 158 10.58 -0.01 20.84
CA ARG A 158 11.20 -0.37 22.14
C ARG A 158 10.23 -0.17 23.29
N MET A 159 9.48 0.93 23.28
CA MET A 159 8.45 1.22 24.30
C MET A 159 7.31 0.18 24.29
N LEU A 160 6.89 -0.28 23.11
CA LEU A 160 5.86 -1.31 22.93
C LEU A 160 6.41 -2.74 23.05
N ARG A 161 7.70 -2.91 23.34
CA ARG A 161 8.42 -4.20 23.36
C ARG A 161 8.32 -5.01 22.08
N VAL A 162 8.04 -4.36 20.94
CA VAL A 162 8.00 -5.03 19.65
C VAL A 162 9.42 -5.11 19.08
N PRO A 163 9.97 -6.30 18.81
CA PRO A 163 11.33 -6.47 18.31
C PRO A 163 11.45 -5.95 16.86
N GLN A 164 12.68 -5.79 16.38
CA GLN A 164 12.94 -5.57 14.97
C GLN A 164 12.33 -6.73 14.16
N ALA A 165 11.75 -6.39 12.99
CA ALA A 165 11.33 -7.43 12.07
C ALA A 165 12.55 -8.28 11.66
N ASP A 166 12.37 -9.57 11.59
CA ASP A 166 13.37 -10.51 11.14
C ASP A 166 12.83 -11.33 9.97
N TRP A 167 13.75 -11.94 9.24
CA TRP A 167 13.35 -12.80 8.15
C TRP A 167 12.62 -14.04 8.70
N ARG A 168 11.44 -14.26 8.16
CA ARG A 168 10.71 -15.53 8.29
C ARG A 168 10.21 -15.95 6.91
N ASP A 169 10.12 -17.25 6.69
CA ASP A 169 9.58 -17.75 5.42
C ASP A 169 8.16 -17.21 5.18
N PRO A 170 7.85 -16.66 4.01
CA PRO A 170 6.55 -16.04 3.73
C PRO A 170 5.36 -16.99 3.85
N ILE A 171 5.56 -18.29 3.64
CA ILE A 171 4.53 -19.30 3.88
C ILE A 171 4.20 -19.42 5.38
N GLU A 172 5.19 -19.20 6.26
CA GLU A 172 4.95 -19.12 7.71
C GLU A 172 4.28 -17.82 8.11
N LEU A 173 4.66 -16.69 7.48
CA LEU A 173 3.99 -15.40 7.69
C LEU A 173 2.51 -15.44 7.31
N ALA A 174 2.16 -16.23 6.30
CA ALA A 174 0.78 -16.40 5.86
C ALA A 174 -0.04 -17.29 6.81
N ARG A 175 0.57 -18.02 7.75
CA ARG A 175 -0.16 -18.87 8.69
C ARG A 175 -0.74 -18.04 9.84
N PRO A 176 -2.04 -18.14 10.12
CA PRO A 176 -2.62 -17.53 11.32
C PRO A 176 -2.06 -18.19 12.58
N THR A 177 -2.01 -17.43 13.65
CA THR A 177 -1.65 -17.97 14.98
C THR A 177 -2.69 -19.02 15.41
N ALA A 178 -2.24 -20.05 16.09
CA ALA A 178 -3.11 -21.11 16.56
C ALA A 178 -4.21 -20.58 17.52
N PRO A 179 -5.42 -21.15 17.51
CA PRO A 179 -6.57 -20.62 18.28
C PRO A 179 -6.37 -20.58 19.79
N ASP A 180 -5.54 -21.47 20.32
CA ASP A 180 -5.20 -21.60 21.74
C ASP A 180 -4.15 -20.59 22.21
N VAL A 181 -3.50 -19.87 21.31
CA VAL A 181 -2.53 -18.82 21.63
C VAL A 181 -3.26 -17.49 21.84
N PRO A 182 -3.14 -16.84 23.00
CA PRO A 182 -3.78 -15.55 23.26
C PRO A 182 -3.28 -14.46 22.31
N ALA A 183 -4.20 -13.65 21.82
CA ALA A 183 -3.86 -12.47 21.02
C ALA A 183 -3.15 -11.42 21.90
N THR A 184 -2.05 -10.86 21.41
CA THR A 184 -1.32 -9.77 22.07
C THR A 184 -1.02 -8.64 21.13
N ILE A 185 -0.94 -7.41 21.66
CA ILE A 185 -0.53 -6.22 20.88
C ILE A 185 0.88 -6.41 20.29
N GLU A 186 1.75 -7.11 21.01
CA GLU A 186 3.11 -7.42 20.57
C GLU A 186 3.09 -8.29 19.31
N GLN A 187 2.31 -9.39 19.32
CA GLN A 187 2.18 -10.29 18.16
C GLN A 187 1.62 -9.57 16.92
N GLY A 188 0.56 -8.76 17.10
CA GLY A 188 0.02 -7.94 16.02
C GLY A 188 1.05 -6.92 15.49
N GLY A 189 1.83 -6.33 16.39
CA GLY A 189 2.94 -5.43 16.03
C GLY A 189 4.06 -6.13 15.25
N ILE A 190 4.38 -7.39 15.59
CA ILE A 190 5.35 -8.23 14.87
C ILE A 190 4.80 -8.54 13.47
N ALA A 191 3.57 -9.08 13.37
CA ALA A 191 2.94 -9.41 12.09
C ALA A 191 2.88 -8.21 11.13
N TYR A 192 2.51 -7.03 11.64
CA TYR A 192 2.53 -5.80 10.85
C TYR A 192 3.94 -5.46 10.37
N SER A 193 4.95 -5.57 11.22
CA SER A 193 6.33 -5.23 10.86
C SER A 193 6.92 -6.19 9.85
N ASP A 194 6.62 -7.47 9.98
CA ASP A 194 7.04 -8.50 9.04
C ASP A 194 6.37 -8.28 7.67
N SER A 195 5.09 -7.89 7.65
CA SER A 195 4.41 -7.51 6.40
C SER A 195 5.07 -6.29 5.73
N LYS A 196 5.59 -5.33 6.53
CA LYS A 196 6.29 -4.16 5.98
C LYS A 196 7.72 -4.46 5.54
N LEU A 197 8.39 -5.41 6.17
CA LEU A 197 9.67 -5.94 5.67
C LEU A 197 9.47 -6.69 4.35
N ALA A 198 8.42 -7.51 4.23
CA ALA A 198 8.07 -8.19 2.99
C ALA A 198 7.85 -7.20 1.82
N ILE A 199 7.25 -6.04 2.07
CA ILE A 199 7.08 -4.99 1.05
C ILE A 199 8.43 -4.49 0.52
N MET A 200 9.46 -4.36 1.38
CA MET A 200 10.81 -3.95 0.94
C MET A 200 11.42 -4.98 -0.02
N TYR A 201 11.43 -6.24 0.37
CA TYR A 201 11.91 -7.33 -0.50
C TYR A 201 11.11 -7.44 -1.81
N TYR A 202 9.78 -7.31 -1.70
CA TYR A 202 8.90 -7.36 -2.88
C TYR A 202 9.18 -6.21 -3.85
N ALA A 203 9.43 -5.00 -3.36
CA ALA A 203 9.74 -3.84 -4.20
C ALA A 203 10.97 -4.06 -5.06
N HIS A 204 12.05 -4.60 -4.49
CA HIS A 204 13.28 -4.90 -5.19
C HIS A 204 13.05 -5.97 -6.28
N GLN A 205 12.39 -7.08 -5.93
CA GLN A 205 12.14 -8.15 -6.87
C GLN A 205 11.14 -7.72 -7.95
N LEU A 206 10.09 -6.97 -7.60
CA LEU A 206 9.14 -6.44 -8.57
C LEU A 206 9.84 -5.54 -9.60
N GLN A 207 10.78 -4.68 -9.17
CA GLN A 207 11.55 -3.85 -10.12
C GLN A 207 12.33 -4.68 -11.13
N ARG A 208 12.90 -5.81 -10.70
CA ARG A 208 13.63 -6.72 -11.63
C ARG A 208 12.70 -7.43 -12.62
N GLN A 209 11.44 -7.63 -12.26
CA GLN A 209 10.42 -8.27 -13.12
C GLN A 209 9.63 -7.27 -13.96
N ALA A 210 9.59 -6.01 -13.55
CA ALA A 210 8.81 -4.99 -14.23
C ALA A 210 9.38 -4.67 -15.63
N PRO A 211 8.53 -4.46 -16.63
CA PRO A 211 8.94 -3.99 -17.94
C PRO A 211 9.72 -2.66 -17.87
N ALA A 212 10.59 -2.43 -18.85
CA ALA A 212 11.38 -1.21 -18.93
C ALA A 212 10.49 0.05 -18.91
N GLY A 213 10.87 1.04 -18.12
CA GLY A 213 10.14 2.30 -17.96
C GLY A 213 9.02 2.26 -16.90
N ILE A 214 8.87 1.13 -16.19
CA ILE A 214 8.05 1.03 -14.98
C ILE A 214 8.97 1.06 -13.76
N ASN A 215 8.86 2.07 -12.94
CA ASN A 215 9.70 2.28 -11.78
C ASN A 215 8.95 1.94 -10.49
N VAL A 216 9.62 1.22 -9.57
CA VAL A 216 9.06 0.80 -8.28
C VAL A 216 9.76 1.53 -7.15
N SER A 217 8.98 2.11 -6.25
CA SER A 217 9.47 2.76 -5.04
C SER A 217 8.61 2.43 -3.82
N VAL A 218 9.17 2.66 -2.63
CA VAL A 218 8.48 2.45 -1.35
C VAL A 218 8.37 3.78 -0.63
N PHE A 219 7.16 4.14 -0.24
CA PHE A 219 6.88 5.36 0.52
C PHE A 219 6.52 5.08 1.96
N GLU A 220 7.22 5.72 2.88
CA GLU A 220 6.95 5.73 4.32
C GLU A 220 6.41 7.11 4.73
N PRO A 221 5.10 7.21 5.05
CA PRO A 221 4.45 8.51 5.30
C PRO A 221 4.80 9.14 6.65
N GLY A 222 5.56 8.47 7.50
CA GLY A 222 5.78 8.83 8.89
C GLY A 222 4.71 8.27 9.82
N PHE A 223 4.98 8.34 11.12
CA PHE A 223 4.03 7.89 12.12
C PHE A 223 2.75 8.75 12.09
N MET A 224 1.63 8.15 11.75
CA MET A 224 0.31 8.79 11.64
C MET A 224 -0.65 8.14 12.67
N PRO A 225 -0.64 8.57 13.93
CA PRO A 225 -1.58 8.09 14.93
C PRO A 225 -3.03 8.48 14.57
N GLY A 226 -4.01 7.64 14.94
CA GLY A 226 -5.42 7.90 14.66
C GLY A 226 -5.88 7.60 13.23
N THR A 227 -5.04 6.95 12.42
CA THR A 227 -5.48 6.34 11.16
C THR A 227 -6.25 5.03 11.44
N GLY A 228 -7.02 4.56 10.46
CA GLY A 228 -7.80 3.33 10.55
C GLY A 228 -6.99 2.05 10.87
N LEU A 229 -5.67 2.11 10.84
CA LEU A 229 -4.74 1.06 11.28
C LEU A 229 -4.88 0.71 12.77
N MET A 230 -5.39 1.64 13.60
CA MET A 230 -5.55 1.43 15.05
C MET A 230 -7.01 1.25 15.48
N ARG A 231 -7.89 0.88 14.56
CA ARG A 231 -9.33 0.79 14.76
C ARG A 231 -9.72 -0.19 15.87
N ASP A 232 -8.93 -1.28 16.02
CA ASP A 232 -9.19 -2.37 16.95
C ASP A 232 -8.56 -2.16 18.34
N HIS A 233 -7.93 -0.98 18.56
CA HIS A 233 -7.40 -0.63 19.88
C HIS A 233 -8.47 0.02 20.76
N SER A 234 -8.28 -0.06 22.09
CA SER A 234 -9.22 0.48 23.06
C SER A 234 -9.48 1.98 22.87
N PRO A 235 -10.67 2.48 23.23
CA PRO A 235 -11.01 3.91 23.10
C PRO A 235 -10.04 4.85 23.82
N ALA A 236 -9.41 4.37 24.90
CA ALA A 236 -8.39 5.12 25.65
C ALA A 236 -7.13 5.32 24.82
N ILE A 237 -6.65 4.28 24.12
CA ILE A 237 -5.49 4.35 23.22
C ILE A 237 -5.83 5.26 22.03
N GLN A 238 -7.02 5.15 21.45
CA GLN A 238 -7.45 6.01 20.35
C GLN A 238 -7.45 7.50 20.75
N ARG A 239 -7.97 7.84 21.95
CA ARG A 239 -7.94 9.22 22.47
C ARG A 239 -6.51 9.72 22.71
N MET A 240 -5.65 8.90 23.28
CA MET A 240 -4.23 9.24 23.48
C MET A 240 -3.56 9.53 22.13
N MET A 241 -3.83 8.74 21.11
CA MET A 241 -3.27 8.93 19.76
C MET A 241 -3.73 10.22 19.10
N HIS A 242 -4.98 10.67 19.34
CA HIS A 242 -5.42 11.98 18.89
C HIS A 242 -4.65 13.15 19.50
N VAL A 243 -4.19 13.01 20.75
CA VAL A 243 -3.32 14.03 21.39
C VAL A 243 -1.91 13.98 20.77
N VAL A 244 -1.39 12.79 20.53
CA VAL A 244 -0.06 12.57 19.92
C VAL A 244 0.02 13.18 18.49
N GLN A 245 -1.08 13.23 17.74
CA GLN A 245 -1.11 13.88 16.41
C GLN A 245 -0.72 15.37 16.44
N ARG A 246 -0.86 16.04 17.59
CA ARG A 246 -0.53 17.47 17.76
C ARG A 246 0.96 17.72 18.06
N ILE A 247 1.74 16.67 18.28
CA ILE A 247 3.17 16.79 18.60
C ILE A 247 3.92 17.16 17.32
N PRO A 248 4.81 18.18 17.35
CA PRO A 248 5.67 18.50 16.22
C PRO A 248 6.50 17.28 15.78
N GLY A 249 6.55 17.04 14.47
CA GLY A 249 7.28 15.89 13.89
C GLY A 249 6.43 14.63 13.66
N VAL A 250 5.22 14.54 14.23
CA VAL A 250 4.24 13.52 13.91
C VAL A 250 3.60 13.83 12.54
N SER A 251 3.49 12.83 11.69
CA SER A 251 2.89 12.97 10.36
C SER A 251 1.37 13.02 10.42
N SER A 252 0.77 13.60 9.39
CA SER A 252 -0.68 13.63 9.21
C SER A 252 -1.05 13.30 7.76
N ALA A 253 -2.25 12.79 7.55
CA ALA A 253 -2.74 12.52 6.21
C ALA A 253 -2.72 13.77 5.31
N THR A 254 -2.97 14.95 5.88
CA THR A 254 -2.94 16.22 5.15
C THR A 254 -1.55 16.64 4.66
N ARG A 255 -0.48 16.13 5.28
CA ARG A 255 0.91 16.34 4.82
C ARG A 255 1.37 15.20 3.91
N SER A 256 1.11 13.96 4.33
CA SER A 256 1.63 12.79 3.64
C SER A 256 0.83 12.43 2.39
N GLY A 257 -0.45 12.81 2.29
CA GLY A 257 -1.28 12.59 1.10
C GLY A 257 -0.77 13.37 -0.13
N PRO A 258 -0.57 14.69 -0.05
CA PRO A 258 0.06 15.45 -1.12
C PRO A 258 1.46 14.95 -1.49
N MET A 259 2.26 14.47 -0.52
CA MET A 259 3.56 13.88 -0.79
C MET A 259 3.45 12.58 -1.58
N LEU A 260 2.52 11.69 -1.19
CA LEU A 260 2.25 10.46 -1.94
C LEU A 260 1.80 10.76 -3.38
N ALA A 261 0.94 11.76 -3.56
CA ALA A 261 0.54 12.25 -4.87
C ALA A 261 1.73 12.79 -5.68
N SER A 262 2.64 13.53 -5.04
CA SER A 262 3.88 14.03 -5.66
C SER A 262 4.78 12.89 -6.11
N ILE A 263 5.02 11.88 -5.26
CA ILE A 263 5.90 10.74 -5.59
C ILE A 263 5.39 9.98 -6.81
N VAL A 264 4.08 9.80 -6.95
CA VAL A 264 3.54 9.08 -8.12
C VAL A 264 3.53 9.93 -9.37
N LEU A 265 3.44 11.28 -9.28
CA LEU A 265 3.19 12.13 -10.45
C LEU A 265 4.37 13.02 -10.86
N ASP A 266 5.10 13.60 -9.88
CA ASP A 266 6.02 14.72 -10.19
C ASP A 266 7.37 14.25 -10.72
N ASP A 267 7.90 15.00 -11.68
CA ASP A 267 9.16 14.65 -12.36
C ASP A 267 10.38 14.68 -11.43
N GLN A 268 10.33 15.43 -10.32
CA GLN A 268 11.40 15.40 -9.32
C GLN A 268 11.65 14.00 -8.75
N TRP A 269 10.65 13.10 -8.80
CA TRP A 269 10.72 11.71 -8.33
C TRP A 269 10.91 10.69 -9.47
N ALA A 270 11.13 11.14 -10.71
CA ALA A 270 11.29 10.25 -11.86
C ALA A 270 12.50 9.32 -11.77
N HIS A 271 13.49 9.67 -10.94
CA HIS A 271 14.68 8.87 -10.70
C HIS A 271 14.47 7.69 -9.74
N LEU A 272 13.38 7.69 -8.95
CA LEU A 272 13.09 6.63 -7.98
C LEU A 272 12.81 5.31 -8.70
N ARG A 273 13.67 4.32 -8.46
CA ARG A 273 13.58 2.95 -8.98
C ARG A 273 14.26 1.99 -8.02
N ASP A 274 14.29 0.71 -8.34
CA ASP A 274 14.99 -0.33 -7.58
C ASP A 274 14.51 -0.44 -6.11
N GLY A 275 13.21 -0.18 -5.87
CA GLY A 275 12.66 -0.16 -4.52
C GLY A 275 13.09 1.04 -3.68
N ALA A 276 13.53 2.14 -4.31
CA ALA A 276 13.97 3.36 -3.62
C ALA A 276 13.02 3.74 -2.46
N PHE A 277 13.59 4.01 -1.29
CA PHE A 277 12.84 4.23 -0.06
C PHE A 277 12.71 5.71 0.25
N VAL A 278 11.49 6.22 0.21
CA VAL A 278 11.17 7.62 0.52
C VAL A 278 10.51 7.70 1.88
N VAL A 279 11.11 8.43 2.81
CA VAL A 279 10.58 8.68 4.14
C VAL A 279 10.11 10.13 4.22
N LYS A 280 8.79 10.31 4.37
CA LYS A 280 8.13 11.63 4.33
C LYS A 280 8.42 12.34 2.99
N ASP A 281 9.37 13.27 2.96
CA ASP A 281 9.74 14.12 1.84
C ASP A 281 11.19 13.92 1.35
N GLN A 282 11.84 12.86 1.81
CA GLN A 282 13.24 12.61 1.52
C GLN A 282 13.50 11.17 1.12
N GLU A 283 14.24 10.97 0.05
CA GLU A 283 14.82 9.66 -0.23
C GLU A 283 15.82 9.29 0.88
N ARG A 284 15.76 8.08 1.36
CA ARG A 284 16.59 7.55 2.44
C ARG A 284 17.13 6.18 2.04
N GLU A 285 18.31 5.90 2.46
CA GLU A 285 18.85 4.56 2.36
C GLU A 285 18.05 3.62 3.28
N ALA A 286 17.55 2.53 2.71
CA ALA A 286 16.90 1.47 3.46
C ALA A 286 17.95 0.73 4.31
N LYS A 287 17.51 0.02 5.35
CA LYS A 287 18.43 -0.75 6.19
C LYS A 287 19.06 -1.88 5.38
N SER A 288 20.37 -2.10 5.53
CA SER A 288 21.14 -3.05 4.73
C SER A 288 20.56 -4.47 4.70
N PHE A 289 19.90 -4.91 5.77
CA PHE A 289 19.26 -6.21 5.83
C PHE A 289 18.01 -6.35 4.94
N THR A 290 17.51 -5.25 4.35
CA THR A 290 16.42 -5.31 3.36
C THR A 290 16.93 -5.57 1.94
N ASN A 291 18.24 -5.57 1.73
CA ASN A 291 18.89 -5.88 0.46
C ASN A 291 19.50 -7.29 0.54
N ASP A 292 18.68 -8.30 0.31
CA ASP A 292 19.08 -9.69 0.35
C ASP A 292 18.43 -10.43 -0.84
N PRO A 293 19.16 -10.62 -1.94
CA PRO A 293 18.61 -11.21 -3.16
C PRO A 293 17.99 -12.60 -2.98
N ASP A 294 18.52 -13.41 -2.05
CA ASP A 294 17.99 -14.76 -1.82
C ASP A 294 16.63 -14.69 -1.11
N ARG A 295 16.50 -13.79 -0.12
CA ARG A 295 15.23 -13.55 0.58
C ARG A 295 14.18 -12.90 -0.34
N GLU A 296 14.62 -11.99 -1.19
CA GLU A 296 13.76 -11.33 -2.19
C GLU A 296 13.21 -12.36 -3.19
N ALA A 297 14.08 -13.24 -3.71
CA ALA A 297 13.68 -14.33 -4.60
C ALA A 297 12.73 -15.32 -3.90
N ARG A 298 13.06 -15.73 -2.66
CA ARG A 298 12.22 -16.64 -1.88
C ARG A 298 10.84 -16.01 -1.57
N LEU A 299 10.78 -14.71 -1.24
CA LEU A 299 9.49 -14.03 -1.05
C LEU A 299 8.65 -14.05 -2.33
N TRP A 300 9.26 -13.80 -3.48
CA TRP A 300 8.58 -13.81 -4.77
C TRP A 300 7.98 -15.18 -5.09
N GLU A 301 8.78 -16.24 -4.95
CA GLU A 301 8.36 -17.63 -5.16
C GLU A 301 7.23 -18.03 -4.21
N ALA A 302 7.40 -17.77 -2.91
CA ALA A 302 6.38 -18.05 -1.92
C ALA A 302 5.09 -17.26 -2.14
N THR A 303 5.20 -16.03 -2.64
CA THR A 303 4.03 -15.23 -3.00
C THR A 303 3.28 -15.89 -4.16
N ALA A 304 3.97 -16.35 -5.19
CA ALA A 304 3.35 -17.11 -6.29
C ALA A 304 2.65 -18.38 -5.77
N GLU A 305 3.33 -19.17 -4.92
CA GLU A 305 2.71 -20.34 -4.27
C GLU A 305 1.42 -20.03 -3.52
N LEU A 306 1.39 -18.92 -2.75
CA LEU A 306 0.21 -18.49 -2.00
C LEU A 306 -0.92 -18.06 -2.95
N LEU A 307 -0.59 -17.34 -4.02
CA LEU A 307 -1.57 -16.88 -5.00
C LEU A 307 -2.17 -18.01 -5.85
N ASP A 308 -1.44 -19.09 -6.05
CA ASP A 308 -1.89 -20.28 -6.80
C ASP A 308 -2.80 -21.19 -5.95
N ARG A 309 -2.68 -21.14 -4.61
CA ARG A 309 -3.50 -21.93 -3.68
C ARG A 309 -4.86 -21.33 -3.39
N ALA A 310 -5.08 -20.06 -3.77
CA ALA A 310 -6.27 -19.25 -3.44
C ALA A 310 -7.23 -19.06 -4.69
#